data_4c30aba91e4fb292b2da6cb91a6b526e
#
_entry.id   4c30aba91e4fb292b2da6cb91a6b526e
#
_cell.length_a   1.000
_cell.length_b   1.000
_cell.length_c   1.000
_cell.angle_alpha   90.00
_cell.angle_beta   90.00
_cell.angle_gamma   90.00
#
_symmetry.space_group_name_H-M   'P 1'
#
loop_
_entity.id
_entity.type
_entity.pdbx_description
1 polymer ?
#
loop_
_entity_poly.entity_id
_entity_poly.type
_entity_poly.pdbx_seq_one_letter_code
_entity_poly.pdbx_strand_id
1 'polypeptide(L)' 'MEVKKLNLTIEYTEGQLCRVKANTNIKDENIVIAMLSAGCICMARNHSEHPIEFITALSIANIEFVNKPPVYTNVKKDLS' A
#
# COMPACT_ATOMS: atom_id res chain seq x y z
N MET A 1 -1.37 26.49 3.31
CA MET A 1 -0.54 25.29 3.39
C MET A 1 -1.14 24.20 2.52
N GLU A 2 -0.36 23.63 1.63
CA GLU A 2 -0.85 22.60 0.72
C GLU A 2 -1.02 21.26 1.45
N VAL A 3 -2.16 20.63 1.25
CA VAL A 3 -2.41 19.30 1.80
C VAL A 3 -1.85 18.27 0.84
N LYS A 4 -1.00 17.40 1.36
CA LYS A 4 -0.44 16.29 0.60
C LYS A 4 -1.35 15.08 0.74
N LYS A 5 -1.71 14.48 -0.38
CA LYS A 5 -2.66 13.36 -0.42
C LYS A 5 -2.07 12.16 -1.13
N LEU A 6 -2.40 11.01 -0.60
CA LEU A 6 -2.11 9.74 -1.24
C LEU A 6 -3.37 8.90 -1.18
N ASN A 7 -3.86 8.50 -2.35
CA ASN A 7 -5.04 7.65 -2.46
C ASN A 7 -4.61 6.28 -2.95
N LEU A 8 -5.02 5.25 -2.24
CA LEU A 8 -4.71 3.88 -2.59
C LEU A 8 -5.98 3.05 -2.45
N THR A 9 -6.41 2.47 -3.56
CA THR A 9 -7.58 1.60 -3.58
C THR A 9 -7.13 0.23 -4.05
N ILE A 10 -7.46 -0.78 -3.25
CA ILE A 10 -7.11 -2.17 -3.55
C ILE A 10 -8.39 -2.99 -3.50
N GLU A 11 -8.68 -3.68 -4.60
CA GLU A 11 -9.85 -4.54 -4.70
C GLU A 11 -9.40 -5.97 -4.98
N TYR A 12 -10.04 -6.92 -4.34
CA TYR A 12 -9.75 -8.32 -4.54
C TYR A 12 -11.04 -9.08 -4.86
N THR A 13 -10.98 -9.84 -5.95
CA THR A 13 -12.02 -10.80 -6.30
C THR A 13 -11.39 -12.18 -6.26
N GLU A 14 -12.03 -13.10 -5.55
CA GLU A 14 -11.51 -14.45 -5.38
C GLU A 14 -11.16 -15.09 -6.72
N GLY A 15 -9.96 -15.68 -6.77
CA GLY A 15 -9.47 -16.32 -7.98
C GLY A 15 -8.81 -15.40 -8.99
N GLN A 16 -8.70 -14.11 -8.66
CA GLN A 16 -8.10 -13.12 -9.56
C GLN A 16 -6.97 -12.36 -8.84
N LEU A 17 -6.15 -11.66 -9.62
CA LEU A 17 -5.15 -10.78 -9.05
C LEU A 17 -5.82 -9.56 -8.41
N CYS A 18 -5.19 -9.01 -7.39
CA CYS A 18 -5.66 -7.74 -6.82
C CYS A 18 -5.60 -6.63 -7.87
N ARG A 19 -6.60 -5.77 -7.86
CA ARG A 19 -6.62 -4.57 -8.69
C ARG A 19 -6.21 -3.40 -7.82
N VAL A 20 -5.16 -2.69 -8.22
CA VAL A 20 -4.62 -1.59 -7.44
C VAL A 20 -4.67 -0.30 -8.24
N LYS A 21 -5.20 0.73 -7.60
CA LYS A 21 -5.20 2.08 -8.13
C LYS A 21 -4.49 2.97 -7.12
N ALA A 22 -3.42 3.61 -7.53
CA ALA A 22 -2.64 4.49 -6.68
C ALA A 22 -2.53 5.88 -7.32
N ASN A 23 -2.68 6.91 -6.51
CA ASN A 23 -2.68 8.29 -6.97
C ASN A 23 -2.15 9.19 -5.86
N THR A 24 -1.23 10.08 -6.19
CA THR A 24 -0.67 11.02 -5.22
C THR A 24 -0.19 12.30 -5.91
N ASN A 25 -0.25 13.41 -5.17
CA ASN A 25 0.35 14.68 -5.59
C ASN A 25 1.75 14.89 -4.98
N ILE A 26 2.31 13.87 -4.34
CA ILE A 26 3.57 13.96 -3.62
C ILE A 26 4.70 13.45 -4.50
N LYS A 27 5.78 14.24 -4.56
CA LYS A 27 6.98 13.86 -5.33
C LYS A 27 8.12 13.38 -4.44
N ASP A 28 8.10 13.73 -3.16
CA ASP A 28 9.14 13.33 -2.22
C ASP A 28 8.88 11.91 -1.73
N GLU A 29 9.78 11.00 -2.12
CA GLU A 29 9.68 9.58 -1.76
C GLU A 29 9.60 9.35 -0.26
N ASN A 30 10.34 10.12 0.52
CA ASN A 30 10.35 9.96 1.98
C ASN A 30 8.98 10.27 2.59
N ILE A 31 8.28 11.25 2.04
CA ILE A 31 6.95 11.60 2.49
C ILE A 31 5.96 10.48 2.13
N VAL A 32 6.08 9.94 0.92
CA VAL A 32 5.24 8.81 0.49
C VAL A 32 5.45 7.60 1.41
N ILE A 33 6.70 7.30 1.73
CA ILE A 33 7.02 6.19 2.65
C ILE A 33 6.39 6.42 4.02
N ALA A 34 6.51 7.63 4.56
CA ALA A 34 5.94 7.95 5.86
C ALA A 34 4.42 7.83 5.87
N MET A 35 3.78 8.27 4.80
CA MET A 35 2.31 8.20 4.69
C MET A 35 1.83 6.77 4.53
N LEU A 36 2.51 5.97 3.72
CA LEU A 36 2.19 4.55 3.58
C LEU A 36 2.38 3.81 4.91
N SER A 37 3.44 4.15 5.64
CA SER A 37 3.68 3.57 6.97
C SER A 37 2.55 3.91 7.93
N ALA A 38 2.09 5.16 7.93
CA ALA A 38 0.97 5.56 8.76
C ALA A 38 -0.29 4.77 8.42
N GLY A 39 -0.57 4.57 7.14
CA GLY A 39 -1.69 3.76 6.68
C GLY A 39 -1.57 2.31 7.11
N CYS A 40 -0.39 1.72 6.98
CA CYS A 40 -0.13 0.35 7.40
C CYS A 40 -0.32 0.17 8.91
N ILE A 41 0.17 1.12 9.71
CA ILE A 41 0.00 1.07 11.16
C ILE A 41 -1.48 1.15 11.53
N CYS A 42 -2.21 2.04 10.88
CA CYS A 42 -3.65 2.18 11.10
C CYS A 42 -4.38 0.86 10.80
N MET A 43 -4.10 0.24 9.66
CA MET A 43 -4.69 -1.04 9.29
C MET A 43 -4.31 -2.14 10.28
N ALA A 44 -3.05 -2.20 10.67
CA ALA A 44 -2.57 -3.21 11.62
C ALA A 44 -3.31 -3.12 12.95
N ARG A 45 -3.51 -1.91 13.46
CA ARG A 45 -4.21 -1.70 14.72
C ARG A 45 -5.70 -2.00 14.63
N ASN A 46 -6.30 -1.77 13.46
CA ASN A 46 -7.74 -2.00 13.28
C ASN A 46 -8.08 -3.46 13.02
N HIS A 47 -7.14 -4.24 12.48
CA HIS A 47 -7.43 -5.60 12.00
C HIS A 47 -6.64 -6.68 12.72
N SER A 48 -5.76 -6.35 13.64
CA SER A 48 -4.95 -7.34 14.31
C SER A 48 -4.84 -7.03 15.80
N GLU A 49 -4.88 -8.09 16.61
CA GLU A 49 -4.58 -7.99 18.03
C GLU A 49 -3.07 -7.89 18.27
N HIS A 50 -2.27 -8.19 17.24
CA HIS A 50 -0.82 -8.19 17.30
C HIS A 50 -0.25 -7.32 16.16
N PRO A 51 -0.35 -5.98 16.27
CA PRO A 51 0.05 -5.08 15.17
C PRO A 51 1.49 -5.25 14.72
N ILE A 52 2.41 -5.53 15.64
CA ILE A 52 3.81 -5.71 15.30
C ILE A 52 4.00 -6.94 14.41
N GLU A 53 3.32 -8.04 14.73
CA GLU A 53 3.39 -9.26 13.92
C GLU A 53 2.77 -9.03 12.53
N PHE A 54 1.67 -8.30 12.48
CA PHE A 54 1.03 -7.93 11.22
C PHE A 54 2.00 -7.16 10.32
N ILE A 55 2.65 -6.14 10.87
CA ILE A 55 3.59 -5.29 10.11
C ILE A 55 4.82 -6.09 9.69
N THR A 56 5.31 -6.97 10.55
CA THR A 56 6.44 -7.84 10.21
C THR A 56 6.10 -8.75 9.05
N ALA A 57 4.94 -9.39 9.07
CA ALA A 57 4.49 -10.25 7.98
C ALA A 57 4.32 -9.46 6.68
N LEU A 58 3.76 -8.26 6.77
CA LEU A 58 3.60 -7.38 5.60
C LEU A 58 4.94 -7.00 4.99
N SER A 59 5.92 -6.67 5.83
CA SER A 59 7.26 -6.29 5.37
C SER A 59 7.95 -7.46 4.66
N ILE A 60 7.85 -8.66 5.21
CA ILE A 60 8.41 -9.86 4.59
C ILE A 60 7.74 -10.13 3.25
N ALA A 61 6.42 -10.05 3.19
CA ALA A 61 5.67 -10.25 1.95
C ALA A 61 6.09 -9.25 0.88
N ASN A 62 6.26 -7.99 1.25
CA ASN A 62 6.69 -6.96 0.31
C ASN A 62 8.07 -7.27 -0.28
N ILE A 63 9.00 -7.71 0.56
CA ILE A 63 10.35 -8.05 0.11
C ILE A 63 10.31 -9.27 -0.83
N GLU A 64 9.51 -10.28 -0.49
CA GLU A 64 9.38 -11.46 -1.33
C GLU A 64 8.74 -11.16 -2.68
N PHE A 65 7.67 -10.35 -2.69
CA PHE A 65 6.86 -10.15 -3.88
C PHE A 65 7.41 -9.10 -4.84
N VAL A 66 8.28 -8.21 -4.39
CA VAL A 66 8.79 -7.14 -5.26
C VAL A 66 9.56 -7.68 -6.46
N ASN A 67 10.21 -8.83 -6.31
CA ASN A 67 11.01 -9.46 -7.37
C ASN A 67 10.32 -10.66 -8.03
N LYS A 68 9.05 -10.90 -7.72
CA LYS A 68 8.27 -11.99 -8.32
C LYS A 68 7.27 -11.45 -9.33
N PRO A 69 6.65 -12.32 -10.15
CA PRO A 69 5.57 -11.88 -11.03
C PRO A 69 4.51 -11.13 -10.22
N PRO A 70 3.91 -10.10 -10.79
CA PRO A 70 2.99 -9.25 -10.06
C PRO A 70 1.83 -10.04 -9.43
N VAL A 71 1.55 -9.75 -8.17
CA VAL A 71 0.37 -10.29 -7.49
C VAL A 71 -0.81 -9.34 -7.64
N TYR A 72 -0.65 -8.31 -8.45
CA TYR A 72 -1.67 -7.30 -8.65
C TYR A 72 -1.67 -6.80 -10.09
N THR A 73 -2.81 -6.22 -10.48
CA THR A 73 -2.94 -5.48 -11.73
C THR A 73 -3.07 -4.01 -11.41
N ASN A 74 -2.24 -3.18 -12.03
CA ASN A 74 -2.29 -1.74 -11.87
C ASN A 74 -3.40 -1.20 -12.78
N VAL A 75 -4.53 -0.78 -12.18
CA VAL A 75 -5.72 -0.38 -12.92
C VAL A 75 -5.53 0.98 -13.57
N LYS A 76 -4.93 1.93 -12.84
CA LYS A 76 -4.70 3.26 -13.37
C LYS A 76 -3.60 3.92 -12.55
N LYS A 77 -2.67 4.52 -13.25
CA LYS A 77 -1.66 5.35 -12.63
C LYS A 77 -1.91 6.78 -13.10
N ASP A 78 -2.45 7.58 -12.23
CA ASP A 78 -2.72 8.97 -12.52
C ASP A 78 -1.57 9.81 -11.98
N LEU A 79 -0.78 10.34 -12.90
CA LEU A 79 0.34 11.20 -12.58
C LEU A 79 -0.09 12.64 -12.81
N SER A 80 -0.78 13.17 -11.86
CA SER A 80 -1.18 14.57 -11.94
C SER A 80 -0.07 15.50 -11.49
#